data_1a75be1ac17bc070459bdff0afbbe22f
#
_entry.id   1a75be1ac17bc070459bdff0afbbe22f
#
_cell.length_a   1.000
_cell.length_b   1.000
_cell.length_c   1.000
_cell.angle_alpha   90.00
_cell.angle_beta   90.00
_cell.angle_gamma   90.00
#
_symmetry.space_group_name_H-M   'P 1'
#
loop_
_entity.id
_entity.type
_entity.pdbx_description
1 polymer ?
#
loop_
_entity_poly.entity_id
_entity_poly.type
_entity_poly.pdbx_seq_one_letter_code
_entity_poly.pdbx_strand_id
1 'polypeptide(L)'
;VNSLMKNNTINKKEIEKFSKIAEEWWNPNGKFKPLHNFNPIRVKYIIDNITRKFNLKHSSKPLRNIHVLDIGCGGGLLCEPMFRMGAKVMGIDASKKNIEVAKFHAKKNRLKIDYKTSSPEKLKTQKKFDVVLNMEIVEHVEDINFFIQESSKFLKKNGLMFVATLNRTLKSYAFAILGAEYVLKWLPIGTHEWEKFVTPNELIDITKKNKLSLKKLDGMRFNLLNNAWKIS
;
A
#
# COMPACT_ATOMS: atom_id res chain seq x y z
N VAL A 1 -12.11 0.54 33.84
CA VAL A 1 -11.20 -0.52 33.37
C VAL A 1 -10.38 0.09 32.26
N ASN A 2 -9.14 0.48 32.58
CA ASN A 2 -8.19 1.06 31.61
C ASN A 2 -7.84 -0.01 30.56
N SER A 3 -8.41 0.10 29.37
CA SER A 3 -7.88 -0.59 28.20
C SER A 3 -6.50 0.02 27.92
N LEU A 4 -5.44 -0.72 28.26
CA LEU A 4 -4.09 -0.45 27.78
C LEU A 4 -4.16 -0.36 26.26
N MET A 5 -4.05 0.85 25.70
CA MET A 5 -3.92 1.06 24.27
C MET A 5 -2.76 0.19 23.79
N LYS A 6 -3.03 -0.80 22.98
CA LYS A 6 -1.98 -1.61 22.35
C LYS A 6 -1.22 -0.71 21.38
N ASN A 7 -0.06 -0.20 21.79
CA ASN A 7 0.88 0.53 20.94
C ASN A 7 1.50 -0.41 19.88
N ASN A 8 0.66 -1.00 19.04
CA ASN A 8 1.06 -1.99 18.05
C ASN A 8 0.15 -1.88 16.82
N THR A 9 0.77 -1.74 15.65
CA THR A 9 0.06 -1.72 14.36
C THR A 9 -0.17 -3.13 13.81
N ILE A 10 0.50 -4.14 14.36
CA ILE A 10 0.56 -5.50 13.82
C ILE A 10 -0.68 -6.31 14.20
N ASN A 11 -1.41 -6.79 13.20
CA ASN A 11 -2.37 -7.88 13.33
C ASN A 11 -1.71 -9.21 12.95
N LYS A 12 -1.48 -10.07 13.93
CA LYS A 12 -0.77 -11.35 13.74
C LYS A 12 -1.49 -12.29 12.77
N LYS A 13 -2.83 -12.35 12.81
CA LYS A 13 -3.63 -13.20 11.93
C LYS A 13 -3.47 -12.77 10.46
N GLU A 14 -3.45 -11.46 10.20
CA GLU A 14 -3.23 -10.93 8.86
C GLU A 14 -1.82 -11.26 8.35
N ILE A 15 -0.79 -11.12 9.19
CA ILE A 15 0.58 -11.50 8.83
C ILE A 15 0.68 -12.98 8.45
N GLU A 16 0.10 -13.87 9.25
CA GLU A 16 0.09 -15.31 8.98
C GLU A 16 -0.61 -15.64 7.67
N LYS A 17 -1.76 -15.00 7.41
CA LYS A 17 -2.55 -15.15 6.20
C LYS A 17 -1.75 -14.77 4.95
N PHE A 18 -1.17 -13.56 4.92
CA PHE A 18 -0.36 -13.12 3.77
C PHE A 18 0.95 -13.91 3.64
N SER A 19 1.54 -14.36 4.75
CA SER A 19 2.73 -15.20 4.71
C SER A 19 2.49 -16.55 4.03
N LYS A 20 1.30 -17.14 4.17
CA LYS A 20 0.94 -18.41 3.53
C LYS A 20 0.86 -18.34 2.02
N ILE A 21 0.62 -17.16 1.47
CA ILE A 21 0.48 -16.95 0.03
C ILE A 21 1.60 -16.11 -0.56
N ALA A 22 2.66 -15.86 0.20
CA ALA A 22 3.73 -14.95 -0.19
C ALA A 22 4.42 -15.32 -1.52
N GLU A 23 4.57 -16.61 -1.81
CA GLU A 23 5.20 -17.08 -3.05
C GLU A 23 4.40 -16.71 -4.30
N GLU A 24 3.12 -16.41 -4.16
CA GLU A 24 2.22 -16.02 -5.25
C GLU A 24 2.34 -14.53 -5.65
N TRP A 25 3.08 -13.70 -4.90
CA TRP A 25 3.15 -12.25 -5.13
C TRP A 25 3.45 -11.87 -6.57
N TRP A 26 4.31 -12.60 -7.25
CA TRP A 26 4.73 -12.31 -8.62
C TRP A 26 4.09 -13.21 -9.68
N ASN A 27 3.12 -14.03 -9.30
CA ASN A 27 2.30 -14.80 -10.21
C ASN A 27 1.10 -13.96 -10.71
N PRO A 28 1.09 -13.43 -11.95
CA PRO A 28 0.02 -12.57 -12.44
C PRO A 28 -1.32 -13.31 -12.60
N ASN A 29 -1.30 -14.64 -12.58
CA ASN A 29 -2.49 -15.49 -12.64
C ASN A 29 -2.85 -16.13 -11.30
N GLY A 30 -2.06 -15.84 -10.25
CA GLY A 30 -2.24 -16.36 -8.91
C GLY A 30 -3.21 -15.51 -8.05
N LYS A 31 -3.08 -15.66 -6.75
CA LYS A 31 -3.96 -15.01 -5.76
C LYS A 31 -3.88 -13.49 -5.77
N PHE A 32 -2.80 -12.90 -6.26
CA PHE A 32 -2.63 -11.45 -6.39
C PHE A 32 -2.98 -10.91 -7.78
N LYS A 33 -3.62 -11.71 -8.65
CA LYS A 33 -4.07 -11.27 -9.98
C LYS A 33 -4.83 -9.93 -9.97
N PRO A 34 -5.77 -9.66 -9.04
CA PRO A 34 -6.43 -8.37 -8.99
C PRO A 34 -5.46 -7.21 -8.80
N LEU A 35 -4.45 -7.37 -7.93
CA LEU A 35 -3.41 -6.35 -7.71
C LEU A 35 -2.59 -6.12 -8.98
N HIS A 36 -2.21 -7.17 -9.70
CA HIS A 36 -1.50 -7.05 -10.97
C HIS A 36 -2.31 -6.29 -12.02
N ASN A 37 -3.61 -6.56 -12.08
CA ASN A 37 -4.51 -5.94 -13.07
C ASN A 37 -4.66 -4.42 -12.89
N PHE A 38 -4.76 -3.93 -11.66
CA PHE A 38 -4.90 -2.50 -11.44
C PHE A 38 -3.57 -1.78 -11.12
N ASN A 39 -2.48 -2.50 -10.88
CA ASN A 39 -1.20 -1.90 -10.54
C ASN A 39 -0.69 -0.87 -11.58
N PRO A 40 -0.82 -1.07 -12.90
CA PRO A 40 -0.37 -0.08 -13.87
C PRO A 40 -1.03 1.30 -13.70
N ILE A 41 -2.34 1.36 -13.47
CA ILE A 41 -3.05 2.63 -13.26
C ILE A 41 -2.70 3.25 -11.90
N ARG A 42 -2.53 2.42 -10.87
CA ARG A 42 -2.09 2.84 -9.54
C ARG A 42 -0.69 3.47 -9.59
N VAL A 43 0.26 2.79 -10.23
CA VAL A 43 1.63 3.28 -10.44
C VAL A 43 1.61 4.62 -11.19
N LYS A 44 0.88 4.70 -12.31
CA LYS A 44 0.74 5.94 -13.06
C LYS A 44 0.18 7.07 -12.20
N TYR A 45 -0.89 6.81 -11.45
CA TYR A 45 -1.51 7.80 -10.57
C TYR A 45 -0.51 8.34 -9.52
N ILE A 46 0.25 7.45 -8.89
CA ILE A 46 1.25 7.82 -7.89
C ILE A 46 2.34 8.70 -8.54
N ILE A 47 2.89 8.28 -9.67
CA ILE A 47 3.95 9.01 -10.38
C ILE A 47 3.45 10.38 -10.81
N ASP A 48 2.27 10.49 -11.42
CA ASP A 48 1.69 11.76 -11.88
C ASP A 48 1.50 12.75 -10.73
N ASN A 49 1.06 12.29 -9.57
CA ASN A 49 0.89 13.14 -8.39
C ASN A 49 2.24 13.56 -7.77
N ILE A 50 3.22 12.67 -7.73
CA ILE A 50 4.57 12.99 -7.28
C ILE A 50 5.22 14.03 -8.22
N THR A 51 5.19 13.81 -9.52
CA THR A 51 5.79 14.70 -10.51
C THR A 51 5.17 16.09 -10.45
N ARG A 52 3.84 16.16 -10.32
CA ARG A 52 3.13 17.44 -10.16
C ARG A 52 3.49 18.13 -8.84
N LYS A 53 3.49 17.38 -7.73
CA LYS A 53 3.77 17.93 -6.39
C LYS A 53 5.16 18.53 -6.28
N PHE A 54 6.15 17.89 -6.85
CA PHE A 54 7.56 18.29 -6.76
C PHE A 54 8.06 19.01 -8.01
N ASN A 55 7.18 19.33 -8.94
CA ASN A 55 7.50 19.99 -10.22
C ASN A 55 8.66 19.31 -10.98
N LEU A 56 8.56 17.99 -11.10
CA LEU A 56 9.63 17.19 -11.71
C LEU A 56 9.55 17.23 -13.24
N LYS A 57 10.70 17.26 -13.90
CA LYS A 57 10.78 17.25 -15.37
C LYS A 57 10.36 15.90 -15.95
N HIS A 58 9.70 15.91 -17.10
CA HIS A 58 9.45 14.70 -17.86
C HIS A 58 10.77 14.07 -18.30
N SER A 59 10.97 12.81 -17.97
CA SER A 59 12.14 12.03 -18.34
C SER A 59 11.85 10.53 -18.22
N SER A 60 12.75 9.69 -18.69
CA SER A 60 12.66 8.23 -18.48
C SER A 60 12.76 7.81 -17.01
N LYS A 61 13.30 8.68 -16.16
CA LYS A 61 13.44 8.48 -14.71
C LYS A 61 12.95 9.72 -13.95
N PRO A 62 11.65 10.02 -13.99
CA PRO A 62 11.10 11.26 -13.43
C PRO A 62 11.26 11.36 -11.91
N LEU A 63 11.39 10.22 -11.19
CA LEU A 63 11.51 10.20 -9.74
C LEU A 63 12.96 10.24 -9.24
N ARG A 64 13.91 10.64 -10.09
CA ARG A 64 15.31 10.79 -9.67
C ARG A 64 15.40 11.73 -8.45
N ASN A 65 16.12 11.29 -7.41
CA ASN A 65 16.28 11.98 -6.13
C ASN A 65 15.03 11.99 -5.20
N ILE A 66 13.94 11.38 -5.59
CA ILE A 66 12.79 11.16 -4.71
C ILE A 66 13.05 9.93 -3.83
N HIS A 67 12.88 10.09 -2.53
CA HIS A 67 12.97 9.02 -1.55
C HIS A 67 11.56 8.53 -1.22
N VAL A 68 11.29 7.25 -1.45
CA VAL A 68 9.99 6.61 -1.24
C VAL A 68 10.11 5.57 -0.14
N LEU A 69 9.19 5.60 0.82
CA LEU A 69 8.95 4.54 1.79
C LEU A 69 7.61 3.87 1.44
N ASP A 70 7.63 2.58 1.21
CA ASP A 70 6.43 1.76 0.99
C ASP A 70 6.20 0.90 2.23
N ILE A 71 5.11 1.17 2.97
CA ILE A 71 4.75 0.50 4.22
C ILE A 71 3.67 -0.53 3.94
N GLY A 72 3.92 -1.79 4.30
CA GLY A 72 3.12 -2.94 3.87
C GLY A 72 3.43 -3.29 2.41
N CYS A 73 4.70 -3.26 2.02
CA CYS A 73 5.11 -3.39 0.63
C CYS A 73 4.86 -4.80 0.02
N GLY A 74 4.48 -5.79 0.82
CA GLY A 74 4.28 -7.16 0.37
C GLY A 74 5.48 -7.70 -0.38
N GLY A 75 5.25 -8.28 -1.56
CA GLY A 75 6.29 -8.78 -2.47
C GLY A 75 6.99 -7.71 -3.29
N GLY A 76 6.72 -6.40 -3.07
CA GLY A 76 7.41 -5.30 -3.75
C GLY A 76 6.77 -4.82 -5.05
N LEU A 77 5.49 -5.11 -5.30
CA LEU A 77 4.78 -4.75 -6.54
C LEU A 77 4.76 -3.24 -6.84
N LEU A 78 4.86 -2.37 -5.82
CA LEU A 78 5.00 -0.93 -5.99
C LEU A 78 6.44 -0.45 -5.89
N CYS A 79 7.23 -1.07 -5.01
CA CYS A 79 8.63 -0.71 -4.82
C CYS A 79 9.43 -0.78 -6.13
N GLU A 80 9.26 -1.85 -6.91
CA GLU A 80 10.02 -2.03 -8.14
C GLU A 80 9.71 -0.99 -9.22
N PRO A 81 8.44 -0.71 -9.59
CA PRO A 81 8.15 0.36 -10.54
C PRO A 81 8.63 1.74 -10.06
N MET A 82 8.51 2.07 -8.77
CA MET A 82 9.04 3.33 -8.25
C MET A 82 10.56 3.41 -8.43
N PHE A 83 11.28 2.32 -8.13
CA PHE A 83 12.73 2.25 -8.34
C PHE A 83 13.10 2.38 -9.83
N ARG A 84 12.37 1.70 -10.73
CA ARG A 84 12.61 1.81 -12.19
C ARG A 84 12.40 3.22 -12.71
N MET A 85 11.49 4.00 -12.10
CA MET A 85 11.29 5.42 -12.39
C MET A 85 12.35 6.33 -11.74
N GLY A 86 13.35 5.76 -11.08
CA GLY A 86 14.51 6.49 -10.55
C GLY A 86 14.46 6.82 -9.08
N ALA A 87 13.40 6.47 -8.35
CA ALA A 87 13.31 6.73 -6.92
C ALA A 87 14.32 5.90 -6.11
N LYS A 88 14.73 6.43 -4.95
CA LYS A 88 15.40 5.67 -3.91
C LYS A 88 14.32 5.07 -3.00
N VAL A 89 14.18 3.75 -3.03
CA VAL A 89 13.05 3.06 -2.41
C VAL A 89 13.50 2.26 -1.20
N MET A 90 12.73 2.39 -0.11
CA MET A 90 12.71 1.47 1.02
C MET A 90 11.31 0.83 1.09
N GLY A 91 11.26 -0.49 1.17
CA GLY A 91 10.03 -1.24 1.42
C GLY A 91 10.07 -1.90 2.80
N ILE A 92 8.99 -1.78 3.57
CA ILE A 92 8.84 -2.53 4.83
C ILE A 92 7.55 -3.32 4.84
N ASP A 93 7.62 -4.50 5.44
CA ASP A 93 6.47 -5.36 5.66
C ASP A 93 6.67 -6.14 6.96
N ALA A 94 5.60 -6.39 7.70
CA ALA A 94 5.66 -7.14 8.95
C ALA A 94 5.88 -8.65 8.72
N SER A 95 5.54 -9.18 7.54
CA SER A 95 5.80 -10.56 7.13
C SER A 95 7.22 -10.73 6.62
N LYS A 96 8.01 -11.54 7.33
CA LYS A 96 9.35 -11.94 6.89
C LYS A 96 9.33 -12.62 5.52
N LYS A 97 8.32 -13.49 5.26
CA LYS A 97 8.18 -14.18 3.97
C LYS A 97 7.93 -13.22 2.81
N ASN A 98 7.07 -12.21 3.00
CA ASN A 98 6.85 -11.18 1.99
C ASN A 98 8.17 -10.48 1.63
N ILE A 99 8.95 -10.10 2.64
CA ILE A 99 10.25 -9.44 2.44
C ILE A 99 11.27 -10.37 1.75
N GLU A 100 11.28 -11.65 2.08
CA GLU A 100 12.14 -12.64 1.39
C GLU A 100 11.80 -12.71 -0.10
N VAL A 101 10.51 -12.79 -0.45
CA VAL A 101 10.04 -12.79 -1.83
C VAL A 101 10.40 -11.48 -2.54
N ALA A 102 10.17 -10.33 -1.91
CA ALA A 102 10.52 -9.02 -2.46
C ALA A 102 12.02 -8.90 -2.76
N LYS A 103 12.87 -9.31 -1.80
CA LYS A 103 14.34 -9.33 -1.97
C LYS A 103 14.78 -10.25 -3.09
N PHE A 104 14.21 -11.46 -3.15
CA PHE A 104 14.54 -12.44 -4.18
C PHE A 104 14.20 -11.90 -5.58
N HIS A 105 12.99 -11.34 -5.76
CA HIS A 105 12.55 -10.82 -7.05
C HIS A 105 13.37 -9.59 -7.46
N ALA A 106 13.62 -8.66 -6.55
CA ALA A 106 14.47 -7.50 -6.82
C ALA A 106 15.90 -7.91 -7.21
N LYS A 107 16.50 -8.87 -6.50
CA LYS A 107 17.85 -9.41 -6.82
C LYS A 107 17.87 -10.03 -8.22
N LYS A 108 16.88 -10.84 -8.57
CA LYS A 108 16.72 -11.45 -9.90
C LYS A 108 16.67 -10.39 -11.01
N ASN A 109 16.03 -9.26 -10.73
CA ASN A 109 15.88 -8.13 -11.66
C ASN A 109 17.00 -7.06 -11.52
N ARG A 110 18.05 -7.31 -10.73
CA ARG A 110 19.18 -6.39 -10.49
C ARG A 110 18.75 -5.01 -9.94
N LEU A 111 17.69 -4.98 -9.13
CA LEU A 111 17.18 -3.77 -8.50
C LEU A 111 17.76 -3.62 -7.08
N LYS A 112 18.27 -2.44 -6.75
CA LYS A 112 18.87 -2.13 -5.44
C LYS A 112 17.84 -1.43 -4.55
N ILE A 113 16.87 -2.20 -4.02
CA ILE A 113 15.81 -1.71 -3.13
C ILE A 113 16.14 -2.16 -1.70
N ASP A 114 15.97 -1.25 -0.73
CA ASP A 114 16.19 -1.55 0.70
C ASP A 114 14.91 -2.15 1.30
N TYR A 115 14.86 -3.47 1.45
CA TYR A 115 13.72 -4.18 2.06
C TYR A 115 14.01 -4.61 3.49
N LYS A 116 13.08 -4.30 4.42
CA LYS A 116 13.20 -4.64 5.84
C LYS A 116 11.93 -5.27 6.40
N THR A 117 12.08 -6.33 7.18
CA THR A 117 10.97 -6.86 7.99
C THR A 117 10.76 -5.93 9.17
N SER A 118 9.70 -5.13 9.13
CA SER A 118 9.37 -4.14 10.16
C SER A 118 7.93 -3.68 10.05
N SER A 119 7.41 -3.08 11.11
CA SER A 119 6.23 -2.22 11.12
C SER A 119 6.66 -0.77 11.33
N PRO A 120 5.78 0.22 11.06
CA PRO A 120 6.17 1.63 11.19
C PRO A 120 6.68 1.98 12.59
N GLU A 121 6.04 1.52 13.67
CA GLU A 121 6.46 1.79 15.04
C GLU A 121 7.79 1.10 15.44
N LYS A 122 8.22 0.09 14.69
CA LYS A 122 9.46 -0.66 14.95
C LYS A 122 10.60 -0.27 14.02
N LEU A 123 10.34 0.51 12.99
CA LEU A 123 11.35 0.89 12.01
C LEU A 123 12.37 1.87 12.62
N LYS A 124 13.57 1.35 12.88
CA LYS A 124 14.69 2.15 13.37
C LYS A 124 15.40 2.83 12.19
N THR A 125 15.06 4.09 11.94
CA THR A 125 15.71 4.91 10.92
C THR A 125 15.57 6.40 11.23
N GLN A 126 16.61 7.18 10.94
CA GLN A 126 16.56 8.65 10.98
C GLN A 126 16.18 9.24 9.61
N LYS A 127 16.07 8.39 8.58
CA LYS A 127 15.70 8.84 7.23
C LYS A 127 14.28 9.37 7.21
N LYS A 128 14.10 10.46 6.47
CA LYS A 128 12.79 11.00 6.10
C LYS A 128 12.59 10.86 4.60
N PHE A 129 11.37 10.67 4.19
CA PHE A 129 11.00 10.35 2.81
C PHE A 129 10.18 11.47 2.20
N ASP A 130 10.38 11.72 0.92
CA ASP A 130 9.57 12.66 0.15
C ASP A 130 8.15 12.12 -0.04
N VAL A 131 8.05 10.78 -0.15
CA VAL A 131 6.81 10.06 -0.36
C VAL A 131 6.72 8.87 0.59
N VAL A 132 5.55 8.72 1.22
CA VAL A 132 5.17 7.53 2.01
C VAL A 132 3.95 6.89 1.35
N LEU A 133 4.04 5.61 1.02
CA LEU A 133 2.96 4.81 0.46
C LEU A 133 2.38 3.90 1.55
N ASN A 134 1.07 3.96 1.73
CA ASN A 134 0.27 3.08 2.59
C ASN A 134 -0.87 2.53 1.71
N MET A 135 -0.53 1.54 0.87
CA MET A 135 -1.41 1.08 -0.21
C MET A 135 -2.01 -0.29 0.14
N GLU A 136 -3.34 -0.36 0.29
CA GLU A 136 -4.07 -1.58 0.64
C GLU A 136 -3.51 -2.23 1.94
N ILE A 137 -3.26 -1.41 2.97
CA ILE A 137 -2.70 -1.87 4.24
C ILE A 137 -3.54 -1.47 5.46
N VAL A 138 -4.24 -0.33 5.39
CA VAL A 138 -4.92 0.23 6.57
C VAL A 138 -6.07 -0.65 7.07
N GLU A 139 -6.70 -1.45 6.22
CA GLU A 139 -7.71 -2.44 6.58
C GLU A 139 -7.16 -3.69 7.28
N HIS A 140 -5.83 -3.87 7.24
CA HIS A 140 -5.13 -5.04 7.79
C HIS A 140 -4.38 -4.76 9.11
N VAL A 141 -4.41 -3.50 9.58
CA VAL A 141 -3.73 -3.10 10.82
C VAL A 141 -4.65 -3.18 12.03
N GLU A 142 -4.08 -3.27 13.21
CA GLU A 142 -4.84 -3.35 14.46
C GLU A 142 -5.46 -2.00 14.85
N ASP A 143 -4.73 -0.89 14.66
CA ASP A 143 -5.16 0.47 14.95
C ASP A 143 -4.72 1.41 13.82
N ILE A 144 -5.68 1.88 13.04
CA ILE A 144 -5.44 2.75 11.88
C ILE A 144 -4.90 4.12 12.31
N ASN A 145 -5.41 4.69 13.41
CA ASN A 145 -4.97 5.99 13.87
C ASN A 145 -3.50 5.95 14.29
N PHE A 146 -3.13 4.94 15.09
CA PHE A 146 -1.74 4.72 15.48
C PHE A 146 -0.85 4.41 14.29
N PHE A 147 -1.33 3.62 13.33
CA PHE A 147 -0.60 3.32 12.10
C PHE A 147 -0.30 4.58 11.27
N ILE A 148 -1.29 5.46 11.06
CA ILE A 148 -1.10 6.72 10.33
C ILE A 148 -0.17 7.66 11.10
N GLN A 149 -0.31 7.71 12.43
CA GLN A 149 0.59 8.48 13.30
C GLN A 149 2.04 8.05 13.12
N GLU A 150 2.33 6.75 13.24
CA GLU A 150 3.68 6.22 13.09
C GLU A 150 4.22 6.39 11.66
N SER A 151 3.39 6.12 10.65
CA SER A 151 3.76 6.32 9.24
C SER A 151 4.10 7.79 8.94
N SER A 152 3.35 8.75 9.52
CA SER A 152 3.57 10.18 9.30
C SER A 152 4.92 10.67 9.82
N LYS A 153 5.48 10.01 10.82
CA LYS A 153 6.81 10.35 11.37
C LYS A 153 7.93 10.23 10.34
N PHE A 154 7.76 9.41 9.32
CA PHE A 154 8.78 9.24 8.26
C PHE A 154 8.65 10.25 7.12
N LEU A 155 7.56 11.01 7.08
CA LEU A 155 7.33 11.98 6.02
C LEU A 155 8.18 13.24 6.25
N LYS A 156 8.82 13.75 5.19
CA LYS A 156 9.46 15.07 5.21
C LYS A 156 8.41 16.18 5.34
N LYS A 157 8.81 17.34 5.85
CA LYS A 157 7.99 18.56 5.73
C LYS A 157 7.67 18.80 4.25
N ASN A 158 6.42 19.02 3.92
CA ASN A 158 5.90 19.14 2.56
C ASN A 158 5.99 17.85 1.70
N GLY A 159 6.27 16.69 2.30
CA GLY A 159 6.19 15.39 1.64
C GLY A 159 4.75 15.00 1.28
N LEU A 160 4.60 13.92 0.54
CA LEU A 160 3.32 13.41 0.06
C LEU A 160 3.07 12.00 0.61
N MET A 161 1.94 11.81 1.29
CA MET A 161 1.49 10.48 1.73
C MET A 161 0.33 10.03 0.84
N PHE A 162 0.43 8.81 0.34
CA PHE A 162 -0.68 8.12 -0.31
C PHE A 162 -1.26 7.09 0.66
N VAL A 163 -2.58 7.07 0.75
CA VAL A 163 -3.30 6.03 1.48
C VAL A 163 -4.39 5.50 0.57
N ALA A 164 -4.39 4.20 0.31
CA ALA A 164 -5.44 3.54 -0.46
C ALA A 164 -6.00 2.36 0.35
N THR A 165 -7.30 2.19 0.25
CA THR A 165 -8.04 1.12 0.91
C THR A 165 -9.35 0.84 0.18
N LEU A 166 -9.95 -0.29 0.46
CA LEU A 166 -11.30 -0.61 0.01
C LEU A 166 -12.32 0.23 0.79
N ASN A 167 -13.18 0.95 0.07
CA ASN A 167 -14.25 1.73 0.69
C ASN A 167 -15.34 0.80 1.25
N ARG A 168 -15.86 1.11 2.45
CA ARG A 168 -16.94 0.36 3.10
C ARG A 168 -18.30 0.70 2.47
N THR A 169 -18.61 0.06 1.34
CA THR A 169 -19.87 0.20 0.62
C THR A 169 -20.48 -1.17 0.27
N LEU A 170 -21.77 -1.23 0.03
CA LEU A 170 -22.43 -2.46 -0.44
C LEU A 170 -21.83 -2.96 -1.78
N LYS A 171 -21.36 -2.04 -2.63
CA LYS A 171 -20.68 -2.40 -3.87
C LYS A 171 -19.33 -3.07 -3.59
N SER A 172 -18.52 -2.53 -2.67
CA SER A 172 -17.25 -3.16 -2.31
C SER A 172 -17.44 -4.49 -1.61
N TYR A 173 -18.49 -4.63 -0.80
CA TYR A 173 -18.90 -5.92 -0.22
C TYR A 173 -19.20 -6.95 -1.32
N ALA A 174 -20.03 -6.58 -2.28
CA ALA A 174 -20.40 -7.48 -3.38
C ALA A 174 -19.21 -7.86 -4.26
N PHE A 175 -18.33 -6.90 -4.59
CA PHE A 175 -17.20 -7.17 -5.48
C PHE A 175 -16.00 -7.80 -4.77
N ALA A 176 -15.60 -7.30 -3.60
CA ALA A 176 -14.40 -7.77 -2.92
C ALA A 176 -14.66 -9.09 -2.17
N ILE A 177 -15.81 -9.25 -1.55
CA ILE A 177 -16.11 -10.43 -0.74
C ILE A 177 -16.88 -11.45 -1.58
N LEU A 178 -18.10 -11.14 -2.05
CA LEU A 178 -18.90 -12.12 -2.79
C LEU A 178 -18.27 -12.46 -4.14
N GLY A 179 -17.79 -11.46 -4.89
CA GLY A 179 -17.19 -11.66 -6.21
C GLY A 179 -15.82 -12.32 -6.14
N ALA A 180 -14.85 -11.71 -5.48
CA ALA A 180 -13.47 -12.17 -5.50
C ALA A 180 -13.21 -13.41 -4.66
N GLU A 181 -13.89 -13.56 -3.51
CA GLU A 181 -13.65 -14.67 -2.59
C GLU A 181 -14.55 -15.89 -2.90
N TYR A 182 -15.83 -15.68 -3.12
CA TYR A 182 -16.80 -16.79 -3.27
C TYR A 182 -17.05 -17.20 -4.72
N VAL A 183 -17.21 -16.25 -5.64
CA VAL A 183 -17.57 -16.55 -7.04
C VAL A 183 -16.34 -16.84 -7.88
N LEU A 184 -15.38 -15.90 -7.91
CA LEU A 184 -14.20 -16.00 -8.75
C LEU A 184 -13.05 -16.76 -8.08
N LYS A 185 -13.13 -16.96 -6.76
CA LYS A 185 -12.10 -17.65 -5.94
C LYS A 185 -10.67 -17.11 -6.20
N TRP A 186 -10.56 -15.84 -6.53
CA TRP A 186 -9.27 -15.18 -6.75
C TRP A 186 -8.50 -14.98 -5.45
N LEU A 187 -9.24 -14.84 -4.34
CA LEU A 187 -8.68 -14.68 -3.00
C LEU A 187 -9.26 -15.74 -2.06
N PRO A 188 -8.51 -16.17 -1.04
CA PRO A 188 -9.04 -17.05 -0.01
C PRO A 188 -10.25 -16.44 0.69
N ILE A 189 -11.24 -17.26 1.04
CA ILE A 189 -12.39 -16.84 1.83
C ILE A 189 -11.91 -16.23 3.15
N GLY A 190 -12.49 -15.09 3.55
CA GLY A 190 -12.08 -14.35 4.73
C GLY A 190 -10.84 -13.47 4.50
N THR A 191 -10.46 -13.21 3.25
CA THR A 191 -9.39 -12.24 2.94
C THR A 191 -9.78 -10.85 3.36
N HIS A 192 -11.06 -10.48 3.22
CA HIS A 192 -11.58 -9.18 3.58
C HIS A 192 -12.66 -9.29 4.64
N GLU A 193 -12.49 -8.55 5.73
CA GLU A 193 -13.52 -8.32 6.74
C GLU A 193 -14.15 -6.95 6.46
N TRP A 194 -15.38 -6.92 5.97
CA TRP A 194 -16.06 -5.68 5.57
C TRP A 194 -16.10 -4.61 6.67
N GLU A 195 -16.19 -5.04 7.92
CA GLU A 195 -16.18 -4.14 9.09
C GLU A 195 -14.85 -3.39 9.25
N LYS A 196 -13.76 -3.92 8.71
CA LYS A 196 -12.44 -3.28 8.70
C LYS A 196 -12.22 -2.32 7.53
N PHE A 197 -13.13 -2.28 6.56
CA PHE A 197 -13.05 -1.31 5.47
C PHE A 197 -13.27 0.09 6.00
N VAL A 198 -12.52 1.04 5.48
CA VAL A 198 -12.47 2.42 5.97
C VAL A 198 -13.20 3.32 4.99
N THR A 199 -14.14 4.13 5.50
CA THR A 199 -14.77 5.14 4.65
C THR A 199 -13.83 6.32 4.39
N PRO A 200 -13.99 7.04 3.26
CA PRO A 200 -13.19 8.24 2.99
C PRO A 200 -13.23 9.27 4.12
N ASN A 201 -14.40 9.49 4.72
CA ASN A 201 -14.55 10.46 5.82
C ASN A 201 -13.79 10.03 7.07
N GLU A 202 -13.89 8.77 7.48
CA GLU A 202 -13.12 8.22 8.61
C GLU A 202 -11.61 8.39 8.38
N LEU A 203 -11.12 8.09 7.17
CA LEU A 203 -9.71 8.23 6.83
C LEU A 203 -9.26 9.71 6.82
N ILE A 204 -10.09 10.61 6.29
CA ILE A 204 -9.83 12.05 6.31
C ILE A 204 -9.72 12.56 7.75
N ASP A 205 -10.61 12.15 8.64
CA ASP A 205 -10.59 12.58 10.04
C ASP A 205 -9.35 12.06 10.78
N ILE A 206 -8.97 10.79 10.52
CA ILE A 206 -7.74 10.21 11.07
C ILE A 206 -6.50 10.98 10.57
N THR A 207 -6.44 11.27 9.28
CA THR A 207 -5.29 12.00 8.71
C THR A 207 -5.20 13.43 9.25
N LYS A 208 -6.32 14.15 9.41
CA LYS A 208 -6.37 15.48 10.03
C LYS A 208 -5.88 15.46 11.48
N LYS A 209 -6.32 14.49 12.31
CA LYS A 209 -5.82 14.30 13.68
C LYS A 209 -4.29 14.15 13.72
N ASN A 210 -3.71 13.55 12.71
CA ASN A 210 -2.27 13.36 12.55
C ASN A 210 -1.57 14.51 11.81
N LYS A 211 -2.17 15.70 11.75
CA LYS A 211 -1.62 16.94 11.17
C LYS A 211 -1.30 16.81 9.66
N LEU A 212 -1.98 15.91 8.98
CA LEU A 212 -1.91 15.77 7.52
C LEU A 212 -3.08 16.54 6.88
N SER A 213 -2.83 17.20 5.76
CA SER A 213 -3.86 17.91 4.99
C SER A 213 -4.20 17.13 3.72
N LEU A 214 -5.48 16.86 3.52
CA LEU A 214 -5.97 16.23 2.29
C LEU A 214 -5.62 17.12 1.09
N LYS A 215 -4.99 16.54 0.08
CA LYS A 215 -4.67 17.22 -1.18
C LYS A 215 -5.58 16.79 -2.30
N LYS A 216 -5.93 15.52 -2.33
CA LYS A 216 -6.79 14.92 -3.36
C LYS A 216 -7.47 13.66 -2.81
N LEU A 217 -8.70 13.44 -3.22
CA LEU A 217 -9.46 12.23 -2.99
C LEU A 217 -9.99 11.74 -4.33
N ASP A 218 -9.55 10.57 -4.74
CA ASP A 218 -10.01 9.92 -5.97
C ASP A 218 -10.42 8.49 -5.68
N GLY A 219 -11.35 7.97 -6.45
CA GLY A 219 -11.72 6.57 -6.45
C GLY A 219 -11.10 5.82 -7.62
N MET A 220 -10.89 4.52 -7.44
CA MET A 220 -10.61 3.61 -8.55
C MET A 220 -11.79 2.68 -8.74
N ARG A 221 -12.26 2.52 -9.97
CA ARG A 221 -13.36 1.64 -10.33
C ARG A 221 -13.05 0.81 -11.56
N PHE A 222 -13.52 -0.41 -11.56
CA PHE A 222 -13.46 -1.29 -12.72
C PHE A 222 -14.65 -1.00 -13.65
N ASN A 223 -14.37 -0.79 -14.93
CA ASN A 223 -15.38 -0.64 -15.96
C ASN A 223 -15.54 -1.95 -16.71
N LEU A 224 -16.70 -2.60 -16.55
CA LEU A 224 -17.01 -3.89 -17.15
C LEU A 224 -17.11 -3.82 -18.68
N LEU A 225 -17.52 -2.67 -19.26
CA LEU A 225 -17.74 -2.54 -20.69
C LEU A 225 -16.44 -2.59 -21.49
N ASN A 226 -15.37 -2.03 -20.98
CA ASN A 226 -14.06 -2.00 -21.64
C ASN A 226 -12.97 -2.77 -20.88
N ASN A 227 -13.37 -3.57 -19.89
CA ASN A 227 -12.49 -4.42 -19.08
C ASN A 227 -11.26 -3.66 -18.54
N ALA A 228 -11.45 -2.42 -18.07
CA ALA A 228 -10.37 -1.55 -17.65
C ALA A 228 -10.66 -0.85 -16.33
N TRP A 229 -9.61 -0.63 -15.55
CA TRP A 229 -9.66 0.21 -14.36
C TRP A 229 -9.61 1.69 -14.73
N LYS A 230 -10.34 2.52 -14.01
CA LYS A 230 -10.35 3.97 -14.19
C LYS A 230 -10.26 4.69 -12.84
N ILE A 231 -9.59 5.85 -12.85
CA ILE A 231 -9.65 6.83 -11.76
C ILE A 231 -10.91 7.68 -11.95
N SER A 232 -11.62 7.97 -10.88
CA SER A 232 -12.89 8.72 -10.89
C SER A 232 -12.88 9.81 -9.83
#